data_227bd61d5a7b5c60d665f766fa2438f4
#
_entry.id   227bd61d5a7b5c60d665f766fa2438f4
#
_cell.length_a   1.000
_cell.length_b   1.000
_cell.length_c   1.000
_cell.angle_alpha   90.00
_cell.angle_beta   90.00
_cell.angle_gamma   90.00
#
_symmetry.space_group_name_H-M   'P 1'
#
loop_
_entity.id
_entity.type
_entity.pdbx_description
1 polymer ?
#
loop_
_entity_poly.entity_id
_entity_poly.type
_entity_poly.pdbx_seq_one_letter_code
_entity_poly.pdbx_strand_id
1 'polypeptide(L)' 'MKKTELFSFRTTVQNMNYVKLLAETDDRSQSYILNKMIDAFRERGCFTVEQLK' A
#
# COMPACT_ATOMS: atom_id res chain seq x y z
N MET A 1 23.24 2.71 5.25
CA MET A 1 22.62 1.45 4.86
C MET A 1 21.11 1.48 5.01
N LYS A 2 20.44 0.98 4.06
CA LYS A 2 19.00 1.00 4.09
C LYS A 2 18.44 -0.26 4.76
N LYS A 3 17.47 -0.08 5.61
CA LYS A 3 16.81 -1.20 6.24
C LYS A 3 15.45 -1.41 5.60
N THR A 4 15.15 -2.67 5.38
CA THR A 4 13.88 -3.06 4.79
C THR A 4 13.18 -4.02 5.73
N GLU A 5 11.95 -3.69 6.05
CA GLU A 5 11.14 -4.52 6.91
C GLU A 5 10.14 -5.30 6.08
N LEU A 6 9.92 -6.54 6.46
CA LEU A 6 8.89 -7.34 5.82
C LEU A 6 7.57 -7.13 6.55
N PHE A 7 6.55 -6.94 5.77
CA PHE A 7 5.22 -6.75 6.33
C PHE A 7 4.22 -7.47 5.45
N SER A 8 3.46 -8.37 6.04
CA SER A 8 2.43 -9.08 5.28
C SER A 8 1.11 -8.95 5.99
N PHE A 9 0.05 -9.00 5.21
CA PHE A 9 -1.28 -8.83 5.75
C PHE A 9 -2.27 -9.53 4.82
N ARG A 10 -3.47 -9.73 5.34
CA ARG A 10 -4.53 -10.32 4.55
C ARG A 10 -5.28 -9.23 3.80
N THR A 11 -5.71 -9.58 2.61
CA THR A 11 -6.47 -8.62 1.82
C THR A 11 -7.44 -9.41 0.94
N THR A 12 -8.32 -8.67 0.30
CA THR A 12 -9.27 -9.29 -0.61
C THR A 12 -8.65 -9.48 -1.99
N VAL A 13 -9.25 -10.36 -2.77
CA VAL A 13 -8.80 -10.57 -4.14
C VAL A 13 -8.91 -9.28 -4.93
N GLN A 14 -9.96 -8.52 -4.70
CA GLN A 14 -10.18 -7.28 -5.41
C GLN A 14 -9.07 -6.27 -5.12
N ASN A 15 -8.70 -6.14 -3.85
CA ASN A 15 -7.64 -5.21 -3.49
C ASN A 15 -6.30 -5.68 -4.04
N MET A 16 -6.06 -6.98 -3.99
CA MET A 16 -4.81 -7.52 -4.53
C MET A 16 -4.70 -7.25 -6.01
N ASN A 17 -5.77 -7.48 -6.75
CA ASN A 17 -5.77 -7.25 -8.19
C ASN A 17 -5.58 -5.79 -8.52
N TYR A 18 -6.14 -4.91 -7.71
CA TYR A 18 -5.98 -3.48 -7.93
C TYR A 18 -4.52 -3.07 -7.81
N VAL A 19 -3.85 -3.55 -6.77
CA VAL A 19 -2.45 -3.23 -6.57
C VAL A 19 -1.60 -3.81 -7.70
N LYS A 20 -1.90 -5.04 -8.11
CA LYS A 20 -1.17 -5.66 -9.20
C LYS A 20 -1.33 -4.86 -10.49
N LEU A 21 -2.52 -4.39 -10.76
CA LEU A 21 -2.77 -3.62 -11.96
C LEU A 21 -1.98 -2.31 -11.95
N LEU A 22 -1.99 -1.63 -10.81
CA LEU A 22 -1.23 -0.40 -10.70
C LEU A 22 0.27 -0.64 -10.85
N ALA A 23 0.76 -1.72 -10.28
CA ALA A 23 2.18 -2.04 -10.38
C ALA A 23 2.58 -2.30 -11.82
N GLU A 24 1.75 -3.01 -12.54
CA GLU A 24 2.04 -3.31 -13.93
C GLU A 24 1.95 -2.07 -14.81
N THR A 25 0.97 -1.23 -14.53
CA THR A 25 0.78 0.00 -15.31
C THR A 25 1.98 0.93 -15.17
N ASP A 26 2.52 1.05 -13.98
CA ASP A 26 3.65 1.92 -13.72
C ASP A 26 4.99 1.21 -13.84
N ASP A 27 4.96 -0.08 -14.14
CA ASP A 27 6.20 -0.87 -14.22
C ASP A 27 6.97 -0.79 -12.91
N ARG A 28 6.24 -0.93 -11.79
CA ARG A 28 6.82 -0.86 -10.46
C ARG A 28 6.43 -2.11 -9.68
N SER A 29 7.14 -2.36 -8.60
CA SER A 29 6.79 -3.48 -7.74
C SER A 29 5.54 -3.17 -6.94
N GLN A 30 4.88 -4.23 -6.49
CA GLN A 30 3.69 -4.05 -5.66
C GLN A 30 4.04 -3.40 -4.33
N SER A 31 5.22 -3.71 -3.80
CA SER A 31 5.68 -3.07 -2.57
C SER A 31 5.83 -1.56 -2.76
N TYR A 32 6.33 -1.16 -3.91
CA TYR A 32 6.48 0.26 -4.20
C TYR A 32 5.12 0.96 -4.19
N ILE A 33 4.15 0.35 -4.85
CA ILE A 33 2.81 0.94 -4.93
C ILE A 33 2.18 1.03 -3.54
N LEU A 34 2.27 -0.05 -2.76
CA LEU A 34 1.69 -0.05 -1.43
C LEU A 34 2.34 1.00 -0.53
N ASN A 35 3.64 1.13 -0.60
CA ASN A 35 4.34 2.12 0.20
C ASN A 35 3.95 3.53 -0.19
N LYS A 36 3.77 3.77 -1.48
CA LYS A 36 3.33 5.09 -1.92
C LYS A 36 1.94 5.41 -1.41
N MET A 37 1.06 4.43 -1.41
CA MET A 37 -0.29 4.63 -0.87
C MET A 37 -0.25 4.96 0.62
N ILE A 38 0.54 4.19 1.36
CA ILE A 38 0.66 4.41 2.80
C ILE A 38 1.26 5.78 3.08
N ASP A 39 2.28 6.15 2.33
CA ASP A 39 2.91 7.45 2.50
C ASP A 39 1.91 8.58 2.29
N ALA A 40 1.09 8.45 1.26
CA ALA A 40 0.11 9.49 0.94
C ALA A 40 -0.89 9.66 2.08
N PHE A 41 -1.38 8.56 2.63
CA PHE A 41 -2.33 8.63 3.73
C PHE A 41 -1.68 9.14 5.00
N ARG A 42 -0.45 8.71 5.26
CA ARG A 42 0.24 9.16 6.46
C ARG A 42 0.50 10.65 6.42
N GLU A 43 0.83 11.18 5.26
CA GLU A 43 1.09 12.61 5.13
C GLU A 43 -0.17 13.43 5.36
N ARG A 44 -1.31 12.89 4.97
CA ARG A 44 -2.58 13.56 5.26
C ARG A 44 -2.86 13.58 6.75
N GLY A 45 -2.37 12.56 7.47
CA GLY A 45 -2.54 12.48 8.89
C GLY A 45 -3.98 12.42 9.32
N CYS A 46 -4.84 11.82 8.51
CA CYS A 46 -6.26 11.91 8.74
C CYS A 46 -6.94 10.59 9.03
N PHE A 47 -6.20 9.49 9.04
CA PHE A 47 -6.85 8.20 9.23
C PHE A 47 -6.64 7.68 10.63
N THR A 48 -7.71 7.31 11.29
CA THR A 48 -7.70 6.61 12.56
C THR A 48 -8.49 5.32 12.40
N VAL A 49 -8.38 4.46 13.39
CA VAL A 49 -9.15 3.22 13.36
C VAL A 49 -10.64 3.52 13.26
N GLU A 50 -11.09 4.55 13.95
CA GLU A 50 -12.51 4.90 13.93
C GLU A 50 -12.97 5.35 12.56
N GLN A 51 -12.12 6.03 11.83
CA GLN A 51 -12.47 6.50 10.50
C GLN A 51 -12.53 5.35 9.51
N LEU A 52 -11.84 4.27 9.80
CA LEU A 52 -11.76 3.13 8.89
C LEU A 52 -12.86 2.09 9.13
N LYS A 53 -13.63 2.23 10.19
CA LYS A 53 -14.70 1.28 10.47
C LYS A 53 -15.83 1.37 9.47
#